data_2526736dd44c9d934b8d6eec39cd25a6
#
_entry.id   2526736dd44c9d934b8d6eec39cd25a6
#
_cell.length_a   1.000
_cell.length_b   1.000
_cell.length_c   1.000
_cell.angle_alpha   90.00
_cell.angle_beta   90.00
_cell.angle_gamma   90.00
#
_symmetry.space_group_name_H-M   'P 1'
#
loop_
_entity.id
_entity.type
_entity.pdbx_description
1 polymer ?
#
loop_
_entity_poly.entity_id
_entity_poly.type
_entity_poly.pdbx_seq_one_letter_code
_entity_poly.pdbx_strand_id
1 'polypeptide(L)'
;SKEHVNFLRFSYKVASLYDSAAFFMQNIAQGNSIDDEMRIMDASFEKQFCVCPQCGRNLIRPGAPCMNCQSKDKIVKKLIGYVLPYKKMLFFCLFLSVITTAVSLLPPYMTKLLVDDVLPSANKSMLMGCVLTLLLTYFIQYGIGAVRSYLLRISGDKIVADLRNDVYDKAQRLPMRFYDRTSTGSVINRISSDTSNIQSFMLRITQEVVVQFFLLIGIIIIMFAMNWQLTLLSL
;
A
#
# COMPACT_ATOMS: atom_id res chain seq x y z
N SER A 1 -41.21 -43.82 -29.19
CA SER A 1 -40.95 -42.93 -28.08
C SER A 1 -39.55 -43.23 -27.53
N LYS A 2 -38.60 -42.27 -27.68
CA LYS A 2 -37.27 -42.36 -27.06
C LYS A 2 -37.43 -41.96 -25.61
N GLU A 3 -37.32 -42.88 -24.68
CA GLU A 3 -37.20 -42.57 -23.27
C GLU A 3 -35.90 -41.84 -23.02
N HIS A 4 -35.97 -40.57 -22.63
CA HIS A 4 -34.86 -39.84 -22.14
C HIS A 4 -34.57 -40.25 -20.69
N VAL A 5 -33.55 -41.08 -20.50
CA VAL A 5 -33.07 -41.46 -19.17
C VAL A 5 -32.10 -40.40 -18.70
N ASN A 6 -32.49 -39.67 -17.66
CA ASN A 6 -31.58 -38.68 -17.03
C ASN A 6 -30.56 -39.41 -16.16
N PHE A 7 -29.36 -39.63 -16.68
CA PHE A 7 -28.26 -40.30 -15.97
C PHE A 7 -27.58 -39.45 -14.90
N LEU A 8 -27.67 -38.12 -15.00
CA LEU A 8 -26.93 -37.20 -14.09
C LEU A 8 -27.76 -35.95 -13.77
N ARG A 9 -27.89 -35.65 -12.48
CA ARG A 9 -28.38 -34.35 -12.00
C ARG A 9 -27.22 -33.53 -11.53
N PHE A 10 -27.00 -32.39 -12.17
CA PHE A 10 -25.92 -31.44 -11.78
C PHE A 10 -26.47 -30.03 -11.67
N SER A 11 -25.73 -29.20 -10.91
CA SER A 11 -26.09 -27.80 -10.71
C SER A 11 -25.96 -27.03 -12.01
N TYR A 12 -26.86 -26.09 -12.29
CA TYR A 12 -26.81 -25.17 -13.45
C TYR A 12 -25.45 -24.46 -13.63
N LYS A 13 -24.73 -24.22 -12.53
CA LYS A 13 -23.39 -23.62 -12.57
C LYS A 13 -22.33 -24.51 -13.23
N VAL A 14 -22.58 -25.79 -13.38
CA VAL A 14 -21.64 -26.78 -13.92
C VAL A 14 -22.13 -27.29 -15.30
N ALA A 15 -23.30 -26.84 -15.76
CA ALA A 15 -23.87 -27.26 -17.02
C ALA A 15 -22.94 -27.00 -18.22
N SER A 16 -22.35 -25.81 -18.31
CA SER A 16 -21.43 -25.46 -19.39
C SER A 16 -20.15 -26.31 -19.44
N LEU A 17 -19.75 -26.86 -18.31
CA LEU A 17 -18.63 -27.80 -18.20
C LEU A 17 -18.95 -29.15 -18.78
N TYR A 18 -20.16 -29.63 -18.52
CA TYR A 18 -20.62 -30.91 -19.09
C TYR A 18 -20.87 -30.81 -20.58
N ASP A 19 -21.40 -29.71 -21.07
CA ASP A 19 -21.56 -29.45 -22.50
C ASP A 19 -20.20 -29.45 -23.23
N SER A 20 -19.19 -28.83 -22.64
CA SER A 20 -17.81 -28.86 -23.18
C SER A 20 -17.23 -30.28 -23.16
N ALA A 21 -17.40 -31.05 -22.06
CA ALA A 21 -16.93 -32.41 -21.96
C ALA A 21 -17.65 -33.32 -22.96
N ALA A 22 -18.96 -33.15 -23.15
CA ALA A 22 -19.74 -33.90 -24.14
C ALA A 22 -19.26 -33.62 -25.56
N PHE A 23 -18.96 -32.38 -25.90
CA PHE A 23 -18.38 -31.97 -27.18
C PHE A 23 -17.02 -32.64 -27.45
N PHE A 24 -16.10 -32.66 -26.47
CA PHE A 24 -14.81 -33.34 -26.60
C PHE A 24 -14.96 -34.87 -26.74
N MET A 25 -15.88 -35.48 -25.98
CA MET A 25 -16.15 -36.90 -26.13
C MET A 25 -16.70 -37.23 -27.52
N GLN A 26 -17.51 -36.38 -28.11
CA GLN A 26 -18.02 -36.55 -29.46
C GLN A 26 -16.89 -36.45 -30.51
N ASN A 27 -15.94 -35.54 -30.34
CA ASN A 27 -14.77 -35.39 -31.21
C ASN A 27 -13.89 -36.66 -31.17
N ILE A 28 -13.65 -37.21 -29.98
CA ILE A 28 -12.94 -38.49 -29.82
C ILE A 28 -13.67 -39.64 -30.52
N ALA A 29 -14.97 -39.68 -30.40
CA ALA A 29 -15.80 -40.72 -31.09
C ALA A 29 -15.75 -40.58 -32.64
N GLN A 30 -15.43 -39.39 -33.15
CA GLN A 30 -15.23 -39.10 -34.58
C GLN A 30 -13.83 -39.44 -35.09
N GLY A 31 -12.92 -39.92 -34.23
CA GLY A 31 -11.60 -40.40 -34.60
C GLY A 31 -10.43 -39.43 -34.37
N ASN A 32 -10.67 -38.36 -33.63
CA ASN A 32 -9.60 -37.44 -33.23
C ASN A 32 -8.69 -38.10 -32.17
N SER A 33 -7.42 -37.62 -32.11
CA SER A 33 -6.46 -38.10 -31.10
C SER A 33 -6.93 -37.78 -29.67
N ILE A 34 -6.96 -38.79 -28.82
CA ILE A 34 -7.39 -38.66 -27.40
C ILE A 34 -6.47 -37.67 -26.67
N ASP A 35 -5.17 -37.70 -26.94
CA ASP A 35 -4.21 -36.85 -26.24
C ASP A 35 -4.37 -35.37 -26.60
N ASP A 36 -4.65 -35.04 -27.86
CA ASP A 36 -4.86 -33.69 -28.30
C ASP A 36 -6.16 -33.10 -27.77
N GLU A 37 -7.27 -33.88 -27.82
CA GLU A 37 -8.57 -33.46 -27.28
C GLU A 37 -8.53 -33.32 -25.76
N MET A 38 -7.82 -34.17 -25.01
CA MET A 38 -7.62 -34.03 -23.57
C MET A 38 -6.86 -32.76 -23.23
N ARG A 39 -5.80 -32.40 -23.98
CA ARG A 39 -5.06 -31.15 -23.78
C ARG A 39 -5.93 -29.90 -24.01
N ILE A 40 -6.75 -29.90 -25.05
CA ILE A 40 -7.69 -28.81 -25.36
C ILE A 40 -8.77 -28.71 -24.27
N MET A 41 -9.26 -29.83 -23.81
CA MET A 41 -10.22 -29.92 -22.72
C MET A 41 -9.65 -29.34 -21.43
N ASP A 42 -8.43 -29.74 -21.01
CA ASP A 42 -7.75 -29.24 -19.83
C ASP A 42 -7.53 -27.72 -19.91
N ALA A 43 -7.09 -27.21 -21.06
CA ALA A 43 -6.93 -25.78 -21.28
C ALA A 43 -8.24 -24.98 -21.20
N SER A 44 -9.36 -25.56 -21.66
CA SER A 44 -10.69 -24.95 -21.59
C SER A 44 -11.23 -24.95 -20.16
N PHE A 45 -11.02 -26.04 -19.42
CA PHE A 45 -11.35 -26.16 -18.00
C PHE A 45 -10.56 -25.16 -17.15
N GLU A 46 -9.25 -25.03 -17.37
CA GLU A 46 -8.42 -24.03 -16.66
C GLU A 46 -8.91 -22.61 -16.92
N LYS A 47 -9.24 -22.25 -18.16
CA LYS A 47 -9.79 -20.92 -18.49
C LYS A 47 -11.09 -20.63 -17.76
N GLN A 48 -11.99 -21.59 -17.67
CA GLN A 48 -13.32 -21.41 -17.08
C GLN A 48 -13.26 -21.27 -15.55
N PHE A 49 -12.32 -21.96 -14.89
CA PHE A 49 -12.06 -21.83 -13.45
C PHE A 49 -11.23 -20.60 -13.06
N CYS A 50 -10.60 -19.94 -14.02
CA CYS A 50 -9.84 -18.71 -13.81
C CYS A 50 -10.69 -17.44 -13.83
N VAL A 51 -12.02 -17.54 -13.81
CA VAL A 51 -12.92 -16.38 -13.77
C VAL A 51 -13.55 -16.24 -12.39
N CYS A 52 -13.55 -15.03 -11.85
CA CYS A 52 -14.19 -14.76 -10.57
C CYS A 52 -15.71 -14.90 -10.68
N PRO A 53 -16.37 -15.75 -9.85
CA PRO A 53 -17.81 -15.95 -9.92
C PRO A 53 -18.64 -14.72 -9.52
N GLN A 54 -18.04 -13.73 -8.86
CA GLN A 54 -18.74 -12.52 -8.40
C GLN A 54 -18.62 -11.34 -9.36
N CYS A 55 -17.46 -11.14 -10.00
CA CYS A 55 -17.23 -9.96 -10.83
C CYS A 55 -16.80 -10.26 -12.28
N GLY A 56 -16.69 -11.55 -12.66
CA GLY A 56 -16.31 -11.97 -14.01
C GLY A 56 -14.87 -11.65 -14.43
N ARG A 57 -14.01 -11.18 -13.50
CA ARG A 57 -12.61 -10.84 -13.82
C ARG A 57 -11.75 -12.10 -13.84
N ASN A 58 -10.83 -12.17 -14.79
CA ASN A 58 -9.86 -13.26 -14.88
C ASN A 58 -8.99 -13.32 -13.62
N LEU A 59 -8.90 -14.50 -13.03
CA LEU A 59 -8.06 -14.83 -11.89
C LEU A 59 -6.72 -15.37 -12.41
N ILE A 60 -5.65 -15.13 -11.64
CA ILE A 60 -4.31 -15.62 -11.98
C ILE A 60 -4.24 -17.15 -11.90
N ARG A 61 -5.10 -17.76 -11.07
CA ARG A 61 -5.21 -19.22 -10.87
C ARG A 61 -6.65 -19.59 -10.51
N PRO A 62 -7.10 -20.82 -10.82
CA PRO A 62 -8.39 -21.32 -10.35
C PRO A 62 -8.47 -21.26 -8.82
N GLY A 63 -9.55 -20.68 -8.29
CA GLY A 63 -9.74 -20.54 -6.84
C GLY A 63 -8.90 -19.47 -6.14
N ALA A 64 -8.12 -18.69 -6.88
CA ALA A 64 -7.39 -17.56 -6.30
C ALA A 64 -8.36 -16.48 -5.79
N PRO A 65 -8.05 -15.82 -4.66
CA PRO A 65 -8.86 -14.72 -4.18
C PRO A 65 -8.86 -13.55 -5.19
N CYS A 66 -10.04 -13.13 -5.60
CA CYS A 66 -10.19 -12.03 -6.53
C CYS A 66 -9.80 -10.70 -5.86
N MET A 67 -8.79 -10.01 -6.38
CA MET A 67 -8.34 -8.72 -5.85
C MET A 67 -9.43 -7.63 -5.84
N ASN A 68 -10.44 -7.76 -6.69
CA ASN A 68 -11.53 -6.80 -6.77
C ASN A 68 -12.68 -7.12 -5.79
N CYS A 69 -12.94 -8.41 -5.54
CA CYS A 69 -14.03 -8.88 -4.66
C CYS A 69 -13.56 -9.12 -3.22
N GLN A 70 -12.26 -9.26 -3.01
CA GLN A 70 -11.71 -9.37 -1.67
C GLN A 70 -11.88 -8.02 -0.97
N SER A 71 -12.64 -8.01 0.12
CA SER A 71 -12.87 -6.77 0.88
C SER A 71 -11.52 -6.17 1.29
N LYS A 72 -11.21 -4.99 0.76
CA LYS A 72 -9.98 -4.22 1.07
C LYS A 72 -9.83 -4.04 2.58
N ASP A 73 -10.96 -3.99 3.29
CA ASP A 73 -11.04 -3.86 4.75
C ASP A 73 -10.32 -4.98 5.50
N LYS A 74 -10.40 -6.24 5.03
CA LYS A 74 -9.71 -7.37 5.67
C LYS A 74 -8.20 -7.26 5.53
N ILE A 75 -7.72 -6.79 4.37
CA ILE A 75 -6.28 -6.58 4.12
C ILE A 75 -5.77 -5.44 4.99
N VAL A 76 -6.50 -4.31 5.00
CA VAL A 76 -6.15 -3.13 5.81
C VAL A 76 -6.15 -3.48 7.30
N LYS A 77 -7.18 -4.17 7.82
CA LYS A 77 -7.21 -4.62 9.21
C LYS A 77 -6.04 -5.51 9.58
N LYS A 78 -5.63 -6.39 8.68
CA LYS A 78 -4.47 -7.26 8.92
C LYS A 78 -3.18 -6.45 8.95
N LEU A 79 -2.99 -5.50 8.04
CA LEU A 79 -1.83 -4.60 8.04
C LEU A 79 -1.78 -3.73 9.31
N ILE A 80 -2.92 -3.18 9.72
CA ILE A 80 -3.04 -2.44 10.99
C ILE A 80 -2.63 -3.32 12.18
N GLY A 81 -2.96 -4.61 12.16
CA GLY A 81 -2.55 -5.56 13.21
C GLY A 81 -1.04 -5.63 13.43
N TYR A 82 -0.22 -5.52 12.38
CA TYR A 82 1.25 -5.48 12.49
C TYR A 82 1.76 -4.10 12.98
N VAL A 83 1.00 -3.05 12.78
CA VAL A 83 1.36 -1.68 13.21
C VAL A 83 1.02 -1.44 14.68
N LEU A 84 -0.05 -2.08 15.19
CA LEU A 84 -0.56 -1.88 16.56
C LEU A 84 0.49 -2.07 17.67
N PRO A 85 1.38 -3.07 17.64
CA PRO A 85 2.43 -3.23 18.66
C PRO A 85 3.34 -2.02 18.77
N TYR A 86 3.58 -1.31 17.66
CA TYR A 86 4.49 -0.17 17.55
C TYR A 86 3.81 1.19 17.71
N LYS A 87 2.52 1.22 18.14
CA LYS A 87 1.72 2.44 18.28
C LYS A 87 2.37 3.54 19.12
N LYS A 88 3.07 3.18 20.21
CA LYS A 88 3.75 4.16 21.09
C LYS A 88 4.86 4.90 20.33
N MET A 89 5.66 4.17 19.57
CA MET A 89 6.76 4.72 18.78
C MET A 89 6.26 5.57 17.62
N LEU A 90 5.18 5.12 16.95
CA LEU A 90 4.54 5.89 15.88
C LEU A 90 3.86 7.15 16.41
N PHE A 91 3.23 7.09 17.58
CA PHE A 91 2.65 8.27 18.24
C PHE A 91 3.73 9.29 18.60
N PHE A 92 4.88 8.83 19.10
CA PHE A 92 6.02 9.71 19.39
C PHE A 92 6.57 10.36 18.10
N CYS A 93 6.67 9.61 17.00
CA CYS A 93 7.03 10.18 15.69
C CYS A 93 6.02 11.22 15.20
N LEU A 94 4.72 10.98 15.41
CA LEU A 94 3.67 11.95 15.09
C LEU A 94 3.82 13.22 15.93
N PHE A 95 4.09 13.08 17.22
CA PHE A 95 4.33 14.21 18.11
C PHE A 95 5.54 15.05 17.67
N LEU A 96 6.66 14.37 17.33
CA LEU A 96 7.83 15.06 16.77
C LEU A 96 7.50 15.76 15.44
N SER A 97 6.61 15.17 14.62
CA SER A 97 6.17 15.80 13.37
C SER A 97 5.43 17.12 13.63
N VAL A 98 4.55 17.13 14.61
CA VAL A 98 3.82 18.37 14.99
C VAL A 98 4.80 19.44 15.46
N ILE A 99 5.78 19.08 16.30
CA ILE A 99 6.81 20.01 16.77
C ILE A 99 7.64 20.54 15.58
N THR A 100 8.08 19.65 14.69
CA THR A 100 8.86 20.06 13.51
C THR A 100 8.05 21.00 12.62
N THR A 101 6.76 20.75 12.45
CA THR A 101 5.86 21.63 11.69
C THR A 101 5.71 23.00 12.38
N ALA A 102 5.52 23.03 13.68
CA ALA A 102 5.44 24.28 14.43
C ALA A 102 6.72 25.11 14.29
N VAL A 103 7.90 24.46 14.40
CA VAL A 103 9.20 25.12 14.19
C VAL A 103 9.39 25.60 12.76
N SER A 104 8.87 24.87 11.76
CA SER A 104 8.96 25.25 10.34
C SER A 104 8.15 26.51 9.96
N LEU A 105 7.24 26.93 10.82
CA LEU A 105 6.49 28.19 10.63
C LEU A 105 7.24 29.43 11.13
N LEU A 106 8.31 29.26 11.91
CA LEU A 106 9.15 30.36 12.40
C LEU A 106 9.93 31.10 11.29
N PRO A 107 10.61 30.41 10.34
CA PRO A 107 11.34 31.08 9.27
C PRO A 107 10.51 32.06 8.42
N PRO A 108 9.30 31.74 7.94
CA PRO A 108 8.47 32.71 7.23
C PRO A 108 8.13 33.95 8.06
N TYR A 109 7.86 33.77 9.35
CA TYR A 109 7.59 34.88 10.27
C TYR A 109 8.82 35.74 10.48
N MET A 110 10.00 35.15 10.69
CA MET A 110 11.26 35.85 10.82
C MET A 110 11.67 36.60 9.55
N THR A 111 11.35 36.03 8.38
CA THR A 111 11.59 36.70 7.09
C THR A 111 10.73 37.97 6.96
N LYS A 112 9.46 37.90 7.40
CA LYS A 112 8.62 39.11 7.46
C LYS A 112 9.20 40.16 8.34
N LEU A 113 9.61 39.83 9.58
CA LEU A 113 10.22 40.76 10.53
C LEU A 113 11.50 41.35 9.98
N LEU A 114 12.30 40.57 9.26
CA LEU A 114 13.53 41.03 8.59
C LEU A 114 13.24 42.10 7.55
N VAL A 115 12.21 41.93 6.74
CA VAL A 115 11.85 42.83 5.63
C VAL A 115 11.18 44.10 6.15
N ASP A 116 10.25 43.95 7.12
CA ASP A 116 9.43 45.07 7.59
C ASP A 116 10.14 45.98 8.60
N ASP A 117 10.93 45.39 9.51
CA ASP A 117 11.51 46.14 10.65
C ASP A 117 13.02 46.28 10.58
N VAL A 118 13.74 45.22 10.21
CA VAL A 118 15.22 45.20 10.28
C VAL A 118 15.86 45.89 9.09
N LEU A 119 15.36 45.69 7.87
CA LEU A 119 15.92 46.33 6.68
C LEU A 119 15.78 47.87 6.71
N PRO A 120 14.62 48.47 7.07
CA PRO A 120 14.46 49.90 7.12
C PRO A 120 15.29 50.58 8.23
N SER A 121 15.50 49.86 9.36
CA SER A 121 16.23 50.40 10.50
C SER A 121 17.77 50.43 10.31
N ALA A 122 18.31 49.73 9.27
CA ALA A 122 19.73 49.61 8.96
C ALA A 122 20.61 49.20 10.16
N ASN A 123 20.02 48.58 11.19
CA ASN A 123 20.68 48.24 12.45
C ASN A 123 21.41 46.90 12.34
N LYS A 124 22.74 46.91 12.28
CA LYS A 124 23.56 45.69 12.15
C LYS A 124 23.37 44.69 13.30
N SER A 125 23.10 45.15 14.51
CA SER A 125 22.90 44.27 15.66
C SER A 125 21.59 43.48 15.54
N MET A 126 20.53 44.14 15.08
CA MET A 126 19.22 43.49 14.83
C MET A 126 19.28 42.47 13.70
N LEU A 127 20.00 42.79 12.63
CA LEU A 127 20.24 41.91 11.51
C LEU A 127 21.01 40.64 11.93
N MET A 128 22.06 40.80 12.73
CA MET A 128 22.84 39.66 13.25
C MET A 128 21.97 38.77 14.15
N GLY A 129 21.12 39.36 14.99
CA GLY A 129 20.18 38.62 15.83
C GLY A 129 19.17 37.78 15.01
N CYS A 130 18.58 38.37 13.96
CA CYS A 130 17.67 37.66 13.06
C CYS A 130 18.35 36.48 12.33
N VAL A 131 19.56 36.71 11.81
CA VAL A 131 20.33 35.65 11.13
C VAL A 131 20.66 34.50 12.10
N LEU A 132 21.11 34.84 13.31
CA LEU A 132 21.44 33.82 14.32
C LEU A 132 20.21 33.02 14.73
N THR A 133 19.05 33.67 14.91
CA THR A 133 17.78 33.01 15.23
C THR A 133 17.34 32.10 14.10
N LEU A 134 17.46 32.51 12.84
CA LEU A 134 17.16 31.65 11.69
C LEU A 134 18.08 30.43 11.64
N LEU A 135 19.39 30.63 11.82
CA LEU A 135 20.33 29.50 11.85
C LEU A 135 20.01 28.51 12.97
N LEU A 136 19.72 29.01 14.17
CA LEU A 136 19.33 28.16 15.30
C LEU A 136 18.03 27.39 15.02
N THR A 137 17.05 28.07 14.43
CA THR A 137 15.76 27.44 14.07
C THR A 137 15.97 26.30 13.06
N TYR A 138 16.75 26.52 12.01
CA TYR A 138 17.07 25.46 11.06
C TYR A 138 17.85 24.31 11.70
N PHE A 139 18.82 24.62 12.56
CA PHE A 139 19.59 23.58 13.27
C PHE A 139 18.68 22.70 14.15
N ILE A 140 17.77 23.31 14.90
CA ILE A 140 16.78 22.59 15.71
C ILE A 140 15.83 21.77 14.83
N GLN A 141 15.33 22.34 13.74
CA GLN A 141 14.42 21.69 12.81
C GLN A 141 15.04 20.45 12.18
N TYR A 142 16.26 20.55 11.67
CA TYR A 142 16.98 19.42 11.08
C TYR A 142 17.35 18.37 12.12
N GLY A 143 17.73 18.79 13.33
CA GLY A 143 18.02 17.86 14.44
C GLY A 143 16.81 17.03 14.83
N ILE A 144 15.66 17.68 15.08
CA ILE A 144 14.41 16.99 15.40
C ILE A 144 13.96 16.10 14.22
N GLY A 145 14.08 16.60 12.98
CA GLY A 145 13.76 15.86 11.76
C GLY A 145 14.60 14.60 11.60
N ALA A 146 15.89 14.65 11.90
CA ALA A 146 16.79 13.50 11.85
C ALA A 146 16.40 12.44 12.88
N VAL A 147 16.14 12.83 14.13
CA VAL A 147 15.67 11.93 15.19
C VAL A 147 14.35 11.27 14.79
N ARG A 148 13.40 12.04 14.29
CA ARG A 148 12.11 11.51 13.81
C ARG A 148 12.29 10.49 12.69
N SER A 149 13.09 10.83 11.66
CA SER A 149 13.34 9.95 10.52
C SER A 149 14.01 8.64 10.96
N TYR A 150 14.96 8.72 11.89
CA TYR A 150 15.60 7.55 12.45
C TYR A 150 14.64 6.63 13.19
N LEU A 151 13.82 7.19 14.08
CA LEU A 151 12.81 6.43 14.83
C LEU A 151 11.76 5.79 13.90
N LEU A 152 11.32 6.52 12.90
CA LEU A 152 10.34 6.02 11.94
C LEU A 152 10.92 4.88 11.09
N ARG A 153 12.18 4.99 10.69
CA ARG A 153 12.89 3.94 9.96
C ARG A 153 13.01 2.66 10.79
N ILE A 154 13.44 2.76 12.05
CA ILE A 154 13.51 1.59 12.96
C ILE A 154 12.14 0.96 13.16
N SER A 155 11.09 1.76 13.31
CA SER A 155 9.73 1.24 13.43
C SER A 155 9.30 0.48 12.17
N GLY A 156 9.57 1.05 11.00
CA GLY A 156 9.29 0.42 9.72
C GLY A 156 10.05 -0.89 9.52
N ASP A 157 11.33 -0.91 9.86
CA ASP A 157 12.18 -2.11 9.76
C ASP A 157 11.64 -3.25 10.65
N LYS A 158 11.21 -2.94 11.88
CA LYS A 158 10.61 -3.92 12.80
C LYS A 158 9.28 -4.48 12.28
N ILE A 159 8.37 -3.61 11.82
CA ILE A 159 7.08 -4.02 11.26
C ILE A 159 7.27 -4.94 10.06
N VAL A 160 8.23 -4.61 9.18
CA VAL A 160 8.52 -5.42 8.00
C VAL A 160 9.20 -6.73 8.36
N ALA A 161 10.07 -6.74 9.38
CA ALA A 161 10.68 -7.98 9.89
C ALA A 161 9.60 -8.94 10.42
N ASP A 162 8.64 -8.45 11.21
CA ASP A 162 7.52 -9.26 11.72
C ASP A 162 6.65 -9.79 10.57
N LEU A 163 6.33 -8.93 9.60
CA LEU A 163 5.57 -9.34 8.42
C LEU A 163 6.31 -10.40 7.59
N ARG A 164 7.62 -10.20 7.40
CA ARG A 164 8.48 -11.14 6.65
C ARG A 164 8.56 -12.50 7.35
N ASN A 165 8.73 -12.50 8.66
CA ASN A 165 8.76 -13.72 9.46
C ASN A 165 7.43 -14.49 9.38
N ASP A 166 6.29 -13.80 9.51
CA ASP A 166 4.96 -14.43 9.40
C ASP A 166 4.69 -15.00 8.00
N VAL A 167 5.13 -14.32 6.95
CA VAL A 167 5.01 -14.82 5.57
C VAL A 167 5.94 -16.01 5.34
N TYR A 168 7.16 -15.97 5.87
CA TYR A 168 8.13 -17.04 5.76
C TYR A 168 7.65 -18.32 6.48
N ASP A 169 7.16 -18.19 7.72
CA ASP A 169 6.58 -19.31 8.47
C ASP A 169 5.40 -19.95 7.72
N LYS A 170 4.57 -19.14 7.10
CA LYS A 170 3.45 -19.65 6.27
C LYS A 170 3.96 -20.34 5.03
N ALA A 171 4.98 -19.80 4.37
CA ALA A 171 5.58 -20.42 3.20
C ALA A 171 6.13 -21.80 3.55
N GLN A 172 6.85 -21.96 4.68
CA GLN A 172 7.39 -23.25 5.09
C GLN A 172 6.32 -24.32 5.38
N ARG A 173 5.13 -23.93 5.76
CA ARG A 173 4.00 -24.85 6.02
C ARG A 173 3.20 -25.22 4.78
N LEU A 174 3.55 -24.70 3.59
CA LEU A 174 2.88 -25.04 2.35
C LEU A 174 3.28 -26.45 1.89
N PRO A 175 2.34 -27.25 1.34
CA PRO A 175 2.63 -28.57 0.84
C PRO A 175 3.57 -28.53 -0.37
N MET A 176 4.41 -29.57 -0.54
CA MET A 176 5.34 -29.69 -1.67
C MET A 176 4.70 -29.47 -3.04
N ARG A 177 3.46 -29.92 -3.21
CA ARG A 177 2.69 -29.70 -4.45
C ARG A 177 2.54 -28.22 -4.86
N PHE A 178 2.65 -27.29 -3.92
CA PHE A 178 2.68 -25.86 -4.22
C PHE A 178 4.00 -25.48 -4.90
N TYR A 179 5.12 -26.01 -4.42
CA TYR A 179 6.47 -25.73 -4.94
C TYR A 179 6.74 -26.40 -6.29
N ASP A 180 6.09 -27.54 -6.58
CA ASP A 180 6.13 -28.17 -7.90
C ASP A 180 5.56 -27.29 -9.02
N ARG A 181 4.57 -26.42 -8.64
CA ARG A 181 3.91 -25.49 -9.58
C ARG A 181 4.43 -24.06 -9.52
N THR A 182 5.23 -23.72 -8.54
CA THR A 182 5.71 -22.34 -8.31
C THR A 182 7.20 -22.38 -8.01
N SER A 183 8.01 -21.68 -8.79
CA SER A 183 9.45 -21.66 -8.54
C SER A 183 9.75 -21.05 -7.17
N THR A 184 10.61 -21.70 -6.41
CA THR A 184 11.06 -21.26 -5.08
C THR A 184 11.62 -19.83 -5.12
N GLY A 185 12.35 -19.47 -6.19
CA GLY A 185 12.87 -18.14 -6.40
C GLY A 185 11.79 -17.06 -6.51
N SER A 186 10.65 -17.36 -7.14
CA SER A 186 9.49 -16.46 -7.20
C SER A 186 8.89 -16.19 -5.83
N VAL A 187 8.83 -17.22 -4.98
CA VAL A 187 8.30 -17.08 -3.60
C VAL A 187 9.24 -16.23 -2.76
N ILE A 188 10.56 -16.49 -2.81
CA ILE A 188 11.58 -15.72 -2.10
C ILE A 188 11.57 -14.25 -2.55
N ASN A 189 11.51 -14.01 -3.85
CA ASN A 189 11.44 -12.64 -4.37
C ASN A 189 10.19 -11.89 -3.87
N ARG A 190 9.02 -12.53 -3.82
CA ARG A 190 7.81 -11.94 -3.25
C ARG A 190 7.96 -11.62 -1.77
N ILE A 191 8.54 -12.54 -0.99
CA ILE A 191 8.77 -12.32 0.45
C ILE A 191 9.71 -11.11 0.67
N SER A 192 10.74 -10.96 -0.15
CA SER A 192 11.73 -9.87 -0.01
C SER A 192 11.25 -8.56 -0.64
N SER A 193 10.86 -8.59 -1.92
CA SER A 193 10.53 -7.39 -2.68
C SER A 193 9.19 -6.79 -2.26
N ASP A 194 8.13 -7.59 -2.14
CA ASP A 194 6.80 -7.06 -1.81
C ASP A 194 6.75 -6.49 -0.40
N THR A 195 7.44 -7.12 0.57
CA THR A 195 7.53 -6.58 1.93
C THR A 195 8.32 -5.28 1.99
N SER A 196 9.39 -5.13 1.19
CA SER A 196 10.16 -3.89 1.10
C SER A 196 9.35 -2.77 0.44
N ASN A 197 8.51 -3.09 -0.54
CA ASN A 197 7.59 -2.13 -1.14
C ASN A 197 6.53 -1.63 -0.13
N ILE A 198 6.01 -2.53 0.72
CA ILE A 198 5.10 -2.16 1.82
C ILE A 198 5.79 -1.21 2.80
N GLN A 199 7.05 -1.48 3.16
CA GLN A 199 7.84 -0.60 4.02
C GLN A 199 7.98 0.80 3.42
N SER A 200 8.43 0.89 2.17
CA SER A 200 8.62 2.14 1.47
C SER A 200 7.32 2.94 1.37
N PHE A 201 6.21 2.27 1.12
CA PHE A 201 4.88 2.87 1.08
C PHE A 201 4.46 3.43 2.45
N MET A 202 4.64 2.65 3.53
CA MET A 202 4.33 3.10 4.90
C MET A 202 5.19 4.30 5.31
N LEU A 203 6.49 4.26 5.02
CA LEU A 203 7.39 5.36 5.33
C LEU A 203 7.00 6.64 4.58
N ARG A 204 6.68 6.56 3.29
CA ARG A 204 6.23 7.71 2.50
C ARG A 204 4.95 8.32 3.04
N ILE A 205 3.92 7.51 3.30
CA ILE A 205 2.65 8.03 3.82
C ILE A 205 2.89 8.77 5.13
N THR A 206 3.65 8.19 6.04
CA THR A 206 3.86 8.80 7.36
C THR A 206 4.76 10.03 7.29
N GLN A 207 5.78 10.05 6.44
CA GLN A 207 6.70 11.19 6.33
C GLN A 207 6.14 12.33 5.48
N GLU A 208 5.52 12.02 4.35
CA GLU A 208 5.10 13.02 3.39
C GLU A 208 3.66 13.48 3.64
N VAL A 209 2.71 12.55 3.71
CA VAL A 209 1.28 12.90 3.78
C VAL A 209 0.93 13.54 5.12
N VAL A 210 1.35 12.94 6.24
CA VAL A 210 1.00 13.44 7.57
C VAL A 210 1.65 14.80 7.84
N VAL A 211 2.94 14.94 7.52
CA VAL A 211 3.66 16.20 7.74
C VAL A 211 3.11 17.29 6.85
N GLN A 212 2.87 16.99 5.57
CA GLN A 212 2.35 17.96 4.62
C GLN A 212 0.94 18.43 4.98
N PHE A 213 0.10 17.53 5.50
CA PHE A 213 -1.24 17.86 5.98
C PHE A 213 -1.21 18.84 7.15
N PHE A 214 -0.37 18.58 8.17
CA PHE A 214 -0.22 19.50 9.30
C PHE A 214 0.39 20.83 8.90
N LEU A 215 1.36 20.81 7.98
CA LEU A 215 2.00 22.03 7.46
C LEU A 215 0.97 22.89 6.69
N LEU A 216 0.16 22.29 5.85
CA LEU A 216 -0.89 22.98 5.10
C LEU A 216 -1.90 23.64 6.04
N ILE A 217 -2.38 22.92 7.07
CA ILE A 217 -3.27 23.50 8.07
C ILE A 217 -2.58 24.65 8.80
N GLY A 218 -1.33 24.50 9.22
CA GLY A 218 -0.57 25.52 9.91
C GLY A 218 -0.40 26.79 9.07
N ILE A 219 -0.05 26.66 7.79
CA ILE A 219 0.06 27.80 6.87
C ILE A 219 -1.28 28.50 6.72
N ILE A 220 -2.37 27.76 6.49
CA ILE A 220 -3.70 28.33 6.34
C ILE A 220 -4.08 29.15 7.60
N ILE A 221 -3.86 28.62 8.78
CA ILE A 221 -4.15 29.32 10.03
C ILE A 221 -3.36 30.63 10.12
N ILE A 222 -2.07 30.62 9.81
CA ILE A 222 -1.23 31.82 9.85
C ILE A 222 -1.68 32.84 8.81
N MET A 223 -1.97 32.41 7.58
CA MET A 223 -2.44 33.30 6.53
C MET A 223 -3.75 33.98 6.90
N PHE A 224 -4.72 33.24 7.49
CA PHE A 224 -5.95 33.84 8.01
C PHE A 224 -5.70 34.82 9.15
N ALA A 225 -4.77 34.52 10.04
CA ALA A 225 -4.42 35.42 11.15
C ALA A 225 -3.72 36.72 10.67
N MET A 226 -2.99 36.66 9.55
CA MET A 226 -2.33 37.84 8.97
C MET A 226 -3.27 38.72 8.15
N ASN A 227 -3.99 38.16 7.22
CA ASN A 227 -4.96 38.90 6.38
C ASN A 227 -5.95 37.95 5.72
N TRP A 228 -7.19 37.93 6.25
CA TRP A 228 -8.24 37.03 5.78
C TRP A 228 -8.67 37.29 4.31
N GLN A 229 -8.61 38.56 3.87
CA GLN A 229 -9.01 38.95 2.50
C GLN A 229 -8.01 38.42 1.46
N LEU A 230 -6.71 38.56 1.72
CA LEU A 230 -5.67 38.05 0.83
C LEU A 230 -5.63 36.50 0.83
N THR A 231 -5.92 35.87 1.97
CA THR A 231 -6.00 34.41 2.07
C THR A 231 -7.11 33.85 1.20
N LEU A 232 -8.30 34.48 1.21
CA LEU A 232 -9.42 34.07 0.39
C LEU A 232 -9.16 34.21 -1.12
N LEU A 233 -8.32 35.18 -1.51
CA LEU A 233 -7.94 35.40 -2.90
C LEU A 233 -6.87 34.40 -3.38
N SER A 234 -6.07 33.84 -2.46
CA SER A 234 -4.94 32.93 -2.77
C SER A 234 -5.30 31.45 -2.71
N LEU A 235 -6.45 31.07 -2.13
CA LEU A 235 -6.98 29.72 -1.99
C LEU A 235 -7.86 29.33 -3.17
#